data_0e1a645e3587b5b832fbd70eacc8f05a
#
_entry.id   0e1a645e3587b5b832fbd70eacc8f05a
#
_cell.length_a   1.000
_cell.length_b   1.000
_cell.length_c   1.000
_cell.angle_alpha   90.00
_cell.angle_beta   90.00
_cell.angle_gamma   90.00
#
_symmetry.space_group_name_H-M   'P 1'
#
loop_
_entity.id
_entity.type
_entity.pdbx_description
1 polymer ?
#
loop_
_entity_poly.entity_id
_entity_poly.type
_entity_poly.pdbx_seq_one_letter_code
_entity_poly.pdbx_strand_id
1 'polypeptide(L)'
;MDSNDILILKIAKSYTDANVKEAEGVVIDKNLSETSTNPVQNKAITTEIKKTNANVEDLKAKASTVDSQIKTLTNDLATTNSNLTKTDTKAGEAKASADRANQRLDDLSLSVVDGLLCVTY
;
A
#
# COMPACT_ATOMS: atom_id res chain seq x y z
N MET A 1 17.64 -20.87 -73.60
CA MET A 1 16.59 -20.01 -73.05
C MET A 1 16.07 -19.13 -74.16
N ASP A 2 14.81 -19.21 -74.48
CA ASP A 2 14.26 -18.39 -75.56
C ASP A 2 13.87 -16.98 -75.04
N SER A 3 13.45 -16.10 -75.99
CA SER A 3 13.09 -14.73 -75.65
C SER A 3 11.90 -14.64 -74.67
N ASN A 4 10.98 -15.61 -74.70
CA ASN A 4 9.83 -15.67 -73.80
C ASN A 4 10.26 -16.04 -72.37
N ASP A 5 11.18 -16.97 -72.21
CA ASP A 5 11.74 -17.37 -70.96
C ASP A 5 12.47 -16.19 -70.28
N ILE A 6 13.24 -15.44 -71.04
CA ILE A 6 13.94 -14.24 -70.58
C ILE A 6 12.94 -13.16 -70.13
N LEU A 7 11.84 -12.97 -70.88
CA LEU A 7 10.80 -11.98 -70.51
C LEU A 7 10.08 -12.39 -69.27
N ILE A 8 9.70 -13.64 -69.07
CA ILE A 8 9.03 -14.15 -67.85
C ILE A 8 9.93 -13.97 -66.67
N LEU A 9 11.23 -14.29 -66.72
CA LEU A 9 12.19 -14.09 -65.67
C LEU A 9 12.36 -12.63 -65.31
N LYS A 10 12.36 -11.73 -66.29
CA LYS A 10 12.44 -10.26 -66.01
C LYS A 10 11.20 -9.74 -65.28
N ILE A 11 10.00 -10.19 -65.71
CA ILE A 11 8.75 -9.80 -65.06
C ILE A 11 8.70 -10.33 -63.62
N ALA A 12 9.02 -11.62 -63.39
CA ALA A 12 9.07 -12.22 -62.05
C ALA A 12 10.06 -11.52 -61.17
N LYS A 13 11.25 -11.20 -61.68
CA LYS A 13 12.25 -10.43 -60.89
C LYS A 13 11.76 -9.02 -60.55
N SER A 14 11.20 -8.32 -61.55
CA SER A 14 10.67 -6.98 -61.31
C SER A 14 9.55 -6.96 -60.25
N TYR A 15 8.65 -7.95 -60.30
CA TYR A 15 7.60 -8.11 -59.29
C TYR A 15 8.16 -8.41 -57.91
N THR A 16 9.15 -9.29 -57.81
CA THR A 16 9.82 -9.64 -56.57
C THR A 16 10.57 -8.42 -55.99
N ASP A 17 11.33 -7.72 -56.82
CA ASP A 17 12.10 -6.54 -56.43
C ASP A 17 11.17 -5.41 -55.92
N ALA A 18 10.00 -5.22 -56.54
CA ALA A 18 9.00 -4.25 -56.11
C ALA A 18 8.43 -4.61 -54.73
N ASN A 19 8.05 -5.89 -54.51
CA ASN A 19 7.51 -6.36 -53.23
C ASN A 19 8.56 -6.34 -52.12
N VAL A 20 9.83 -6.66 -52.42
CA VAL A 20 10.94 -6.55 -51.46
C VAL A 20 11.16 -5.10 -51.04
N LYS A 21 11.11 -4.15 -51.99
CA LYS A 21 11.24 -2.72 -51.68
C LYS A 21 10.09 -2.22 -50.80
N GLU A 22 8.86 -2.67 -51.03
CA GLU A 22 7.74 -2.37 -50.16
C GLU A 22 7.97 -2.92 -48.74
N ALA A 23 8.46 -4.16 -48.62
CA ALA A 23 8.80 -4.77 -47.34
C ALA A 23 9.99 -4.09 -46.63
N GLU A 24 10.99 -3.63 -47.39
CA GLU A 24 12.14 -2.87 -46.86
C GLU A 24 11.74 -1.47 -46.39
N GLY A 25 10.62 -0.92 -46.85
CA GLY A 25 10.09 0.37 -46.43
C GLY A 25 9.34 0.35 -45.07
N VAL A 26 9.11 -0.84 -44.51
CA VAL A 26 8.44 -0.92 -43.19
C VAL A 26 9.43 -0.55 -42.11
N VAL A 27 9.18 0.60 -41.49
CA VAL A 27 9.92 1.04 -40.30
C VAL A 27 9.31 0.38 -39.07
N ILE A 28 10.17 -0.29 -38.29
CA ILE A 28 9.77 -0.94 -37.04
C ILE A 28 10.39 -0.17 -35.87
N ASP A 29 9.55 0.31 -34.96
CA ASP A 29 10.02 1.01 -33.77
C ASP A 29 10.71 0.04 -32.82
N LYS A 30 11.85 0.46 -32.28
CA LYS A 30 12.62 -0.29 -31.29
C LYS A 30 12.13 -0.04 -29.86
N ASN A 31 11.39 1.05 -29.67
CA ASN A 31 10.84 1.47 -28.37
C ASN A 31 9.33 1.73 -28.52
N LEU A 32 8.62 1.69 -27.40
CA LEU A 32 7.23 2.13 -27.35
C LEU A 32 7.15 3.63 -27.57
N SER A 33 6.14 4.08 -28.30
CA SER A 33 5.87 5.49 -28.58
C SER A 33 4.36 5.73 -28.55
N GLU A 34 3.93 6.83 -27.93
CA GLU A 34 2.53 7.23 -27.90
C GLU A 34 2.07 7.90 -29.20
N THR A 35 3.02 8.32 -30.04
CA THR A 35 2.75 9.09 -31.25
C THR A 35 3.06 8.37 -32.54
N SER A 36 3.87 7.30 -32.49
CA SER A 36 4.22 6.50 -33.66
C SER A 36 3.11 5.50 -34.00
N THR A 37 2.82 5.37 -35.29
CA THR A 37 1.90 4.35 -35.82
C THR A 37 2.62 3.14 -36.39
N ASN A 38 3.95 3.11 -36.30
CA ASN A 38 4.77 1.99 -36.79
C ASN A 38 4.59 0.73 -35.92
N PRO A 39 4.76 -0.46 -36.49
CA PRO A 39 4.87 -1.68 -35.70
C PRO A 39 6.01 -1.62 -34.72
N VAL A 40 5.82 -2.18 -33.51
CA VAL A 40 6.82 -2.22 -32.44
C VAL A 40 7.45 -3.59 -32.34
N GLN A 41 8.74 -3.66 -32.05
CA GLN A 41 9.43 -4.93 -31.83
C GLN A 41 8.87 -5.66 -30.60
N ASN A 42 8.62 -6.96 -30.74
CA ASN A 42 8.19 -7.81 -29.61
C ASN A 42 9.11 -7.71 -28.39
N LYS A 43 10.41 -7.48 -28.61
CA LYS A 43 11.38 -7.30 -27.54
C LYS A 43 11.05 -6.07 -26.67
N ALA A 44 10.65 -4.96 -27.29
CA ALA A 44 10.27 -3.75 -26.57
C ALA A 44 9.04 -3.98 -25.70
N ILE A 45 7.99 -4.58 -26.28
CA ILE A 45 6.76 -4.96 -25.56
C ILE A 45 7.07 -5.90 -24.39
N THR A 46 7.84 -6.97 -24.67
CA THR A 46 8.20 -7.96 -23.64
C THR A 46 8.98 -7.32 -22.49
N THR A 47 9.87 -6.37 -22.78
CA THR A 47 10.65 -5.66 -21.75
C THR A 47 9.74 -4.82 -20.87
N GLU A 48 8.80 -4.06 -21.42
CA GLU A 48 7.87 -3.25 -20.64
C GLU A 48 6.89 -4.10 -19.84
N ILE A 49 6.43 -5.23 -20.38
CA ILE A 49 5.60 -6.19 -19.62
C ILE A 49 6.37 -6.76 -18.43
N LYS A 50 7.62 -7.15 -18.60
CA LYS A 50 8.45 -7.66 -17.48
C LYS A 50 8.65 -6.62 -16.40
N LYS A 51 8.91 -5.37 -16.78
CA LYS A 51 9.06 -4.24 -15.86
C LYS A 51 7.76 -3.98 -15.09
N THR A 52 6.64 -3.96 -15.80
CA THR A 52 5.31 -3.79 -15.18
C THR A 52 5.00 -4.91 -14.20
N ASN A 53 5.27 -6.17 -14.56
CA ASN A 53 5.07 -7.30 -13.66
C ASN A 53 5.95 -7.21 -12.42
N ALA A 54 7.21 -6.80 -12.54
CA ALA A 54 8.10 -6.59 -11.40
C ALA A 54 7.55 -5.50 -10.46
N ASN A 55 7.05 -4.40 -11.01
CA ASN A 55 6.42 -3.33 -10.22
C ASN A 55 5.14 -3.83 -9.50
N VAL A 56 4.35 -4.67 -10.16
CA VAL A 56 3.14 -5.28 -9.56
C VAL A 56 3.52 -6.19 -8.39
N GLU A 57 4.55 -7.01 -8.52
CA GLU A 57 5.02 -7.86 -7.41
C GLU A 57 5.57 -7.03 -6.24
N ASP A 58 6.31 -5.96 -6.50
CA ASP A 58 6.76 -5.02 -5.46
C ASP A 58 5.59 -4.35 -4.73
N LEU A 59 4.56 -3.92 -5.46
CA LEU A 59 3.34 -3.36 -4.88
C LEU A 59 2.59 -4.38 -4.02
N LYS A 60 2.50 -5.63 -4.45
CA LYS A 60 1.89 -6.71 -3.65
C LYS A 60 2.65 -6.94 -2.34
N ALA A 61 3.98 -6.95 -2.39
CA ALA A 61 4.81 -7.08 -1.20
C ALA A 61 4.59 -5.91 -0.22
N LYS A 62 4.54 -4.68 -0.72
CA LYS A 62 4.24 -3.49 0.08
C LYS A 62 2.84 -3.54 0.69
N ALA A 63 1.84 -3.96 -0.07
CA ALA A 63 0.47 -4.14 0.44
C ALA A 63 0.42 -5.16 1.58
N SER A 64 1.10 -6.30 1.45
CA SER A 64 1.20 -7.30 2.52
C SER A 64 1.88 -6.75 3.78
N THR A 65 2.91 -5.91 3.63
CA THR A 65 3.57 -5.24 4.76
C THR A 65 2.60 -4.27 5.46
N VAL A 66 1.87 -3.47 4.71
CA VAL A 66 0.86 -2.54 5.25
C VAL A 66 -0.24 -3.31 6.00
N ASP A 67 -0.74 -4.41 5.45
CA ASP A 67 -1.74 -5.27 6.12
C ASP A 67 -1.22 -5.79 7.47
N SER A 68 0.05 -6.19 7.51
CA SER A 68 0.68 -6.66 8.76
C SER A 68 0.81 -5.53 9.78
N GLN A 69 1.18 -4.34 9.34
CA GLN A 69 1.25 -3.14 10.20
C GLN A 69 -0.12 -2.74 10.75
N ILE A 70 -1.16 -2.80 9.92
CA ILE A 70 -2.55 -2.52 10.34
C ILE A 70 -2.98 -3.51 11.42
N LYS A 71 -2.70 -4.81 11.27
CA LYS A 71 -3.01 -5.82 12.28
C LYS A 71 -2.30 -5.55 13.60
N THR A 72 -1.02 -5.19 13.56
CA THR A 72 -0.25 -4.82 14.76
C THR A 72 -0.86 -3.61 15.45
N LEU A 73 -1.12 -2.53 14.71
CA LEU A 73 -1.74 -1.32 15.25
C LEU A 73 -3.13 -1.58 15.86
N THR A 74 -3.93 -2.44 15.24
CA THR A 74 -5.23 -2.83 15.76
C THR A 74 -5.10 -3.55 17.10
N ASN A 75 -4.15 -4.46 17.25
CA ASN A 75 -3.88 -5.17 18.50
C ASN A 75 -3.35 -4.23 19.59
N ASP A 76 -2.45 -3.32 19.24
CA ASP A 76 -1.89 -2.33 20.15
C ASP A 76 -2.99 -1.37 20.65
N LEU A 77 -3.89 -0.96 19.78
CA LEU A 77 -5.04 -0.14 20.12
C LEU A 77 -5.99 -0.87 21.08
N ALA A 78 -6.27 -2.16 20.82
CA ALA A 78 -7.11 -2.98 21.71
C ALA A 78 -6.46 -3.13 23.10
N THR A 79 -5.15 -3.34 23.15
CA THR A 79 -4.37 -3.42 24.40
C THR A 79 -4.40 -2.09 25.15
N THR A 80 -4.18 -0.99 24.45
CA THR A 80 -4.21 0.37 25.03
C THR A 80 -5.59 0.67 25.61
N ASN A 81 -6.65 0.34 24.88
CA ASN A 81 -8.02 0.56 25.32
C ASN A 81 -8.37 -0.28 26.57
N SER A 82 -7.90 -1.55 26.61
CA SER A 82 -8.03 -2.39 27.81
C SER A 82 -7.30 -1.80 29.02
N ASN A 83 -6.08 -1.30 28.82
CA ASN A 83 -5.31 -0.68 29.89
C ASN A 83 -5.95 0.63 30.38
N LEU A 84 -6.51 1.42 29.47
CA LEU A 84 -7.25 2.64 29.81
C LEU A 84 -8.47 2.30 30.69
N THR A 85 -9.26 1.30 30.32
CA THR A 85 -10.40 0.82 31.11
C THR A 85 -9.99 0.38 32.52
N LYS A 86 -8.87 -0.36 32.63
CA LYS A 86 -8.34 -0.78 33.94
C LYS A 86 -7.89 0.41 34.80
N THR A 87 -7.28 1.41 34.16
CA THR A 87 -6.83 2.64 34.84
C THR A 87 -8.03 3.44 35.32
N ASP A 88 -9.06 3.59 34.53
CA ASP A 88 -10.29 4.28 34.88
C ASP A 88 -10.99 3.58 36.07
N THR A 89 -11.08 2.25 36.04
CA THR A 89 -11.60 1.44 37.13
C THR A 89 -10.83 1.70 38.44
N LYS A 90 -9.48 1.65 38.38
CA LYS A 90 -8.63 1.90 39.57
C LYS A 90 -8.79 3.34 40.11
N ALA A 91 -8.91 4.31 39.21
CA ALA A 91 -9.17 5.70 39.60
C ALA A 91 -10.52 5.84 40.33
N GLY A 92 -11.55 5.16 39.82
CA GLY A 92 -12.86 5.09 40.45
C GLY A 92 -12.83 4.44 41.84
N GLU A 93 -12.11 3.32 41.97
CA GLU A 93 -11.91 2.64 43.27
C GLU A 93 -11.14 3.52 44.25
N ALA A 94 -10.10 4.19 43.81
CA ALA A 94 -9.33 5.12 44.65
C ALA A 94 -10.20 6.31 45.15
N LYS A 95 -11.00 6.87 44.20
CA LYS A 95 -11.96 7.94 44.58
C LYS A 95 -12.98 7.43 45.61
N ALA A 96 -13.58 6.28 45.38
CA ALA A 96 -14.53 5.69 46.33
C ALA A 96 -13.90 5.41 47.70
N SER A 97 -12.63 5.02 47.74
CA SER A 97 -11.90 4.83 49.00
C SER A 97 -11.64 6.15 49.74
N ALA A 98 -11.28 7.20 49.01
CA ALA A 98 -11.09 8.54 49.52
C ALA A 98 -12.43 9.10 50.09
N ASP A 99 -13.52 8.93 49.35
CA ASP A 99 -14.85 9.37 49.77
C ASP A 99 -15.28 8.65 51.07
N ARG A 100 -15.03 7.35 51.19
CA ARG A 100 -15.29 6.59 52.47
C ARG A 100 -14.41 7.06 53.60
N ALA A 101 -13.15 7.39 53.37
CA ALA A 101 -12.27 7.90 54.38
C ALA A 101 -12.74 9.28 54.88
N ASN A 102 -13.16 10.15 53.96
CA ASN A 102 -13.73 11.46 54.34
C ASN A 102 -15.02 11.30 55.14
N GLN A 103 -15.93 10.39 54.73
CA GLN A 103 -17.15 10.12 55.48
C GLN A 103 -16.85 9.65 56.91
N ARG A 104 -15.87 8.78 57.11
CA ARG A 104 -15.46 8.32 58.44
C ARG A 104 -14.89 9.45 59.29
N LEU A 105 -14.20 10.42 58.69
CA LEU A 105 -13.74 11.62 59.41
C LEU A 105 -14.90 12.51 59.82
N ASP A 106 -15.89 12.69 58.95
CA ASP A 106 -17.12 13.43 59.25
C ASP A 106 -17.91 12.74 60.36
N ASP A 107 -18.06 11.41 60.32
CA ASP A 107 -18.76 10.61 61.32
C ASP A 107 -18.07 10.67 62.70
N LEU A 108 -16.75 10.88 62.74
CA LEU A 108 -16.01 11.08 63.99
C LEU A 108 -16.25 12.47 64.62
N SER A 109 -16.91 13.39 63.89
CA SER A 109 -17.20 14.75 64.38
C SER A 109 -15.98 15.42 64.99
N LEU A 110 -14.84 15.37 64.33
CA LEU A 110 -13.61 15.99 64.82
C LEU A 110 -13.72 17.49 64.73
N SER A 111 -13.37 18.14 65.86
CA SER A 111 -13.33 19.59 65.96
C SER A 111 -12.06 20.03 66.66
N VAL A 112 -11.66 21.27 66.46
CA VAL A 112 -10.55 21.88 67.15
C VAL A 112 -11.14 22.96 68.08
N VAL A 113 -10.96 22.79 69.39
CA VAL A 113 -11.40 23.72 70.38
C VAL A 113 -10.19 24.16 71.21
N ASP A 114 -9.96 25.45 71.25
CA ASP A 114 -8.81 26.05 71.96
C ASP A 114 -7.44 25.46 71.62
N GLY A 115 -7.29 25.11 70.35
CA GLY A 115 -6.07 24.48 69.79
C GLY A 115 -5.93 22.98 70.09
N LEU A 116 -6.92 22.33 70.72
CA LEU A 116 -6.94 20.88 70.91
C LEU A 116 -7.90 20.18 70.01
N LEU A 117 -7.46 18.99 69.46
CA LEU A 117 -8.32 18.14 68.69
C LEU A 117 -9.30 17.38 69.58
N CYS A 118 -10.59 17.58 69.35
CA CYS A 118 -11.68 16.97 70.15
C CYS A 118 -12.49 16.01 69.23
N VAL A 119 -12.97 14.89 69.84
CA VAL A 119 -13.95 13.96 69.23
C VAL A 119 -15.26 14.13 70.03
N THR A 120 -16.34 14.40 69.25
CA THR A 120 -17.70 14.47 69.88
C THR A 120 -18.40 13.13 69.54
N TYR A 121 -18.93 12.49 70.56
CA TYR A 121 -19.72 11.26 70.43
C TYR A 121 -21.21 11.56 70.41
#